data_a8b57999be8fec405ce13b549727c64e
#
_entry.id   a8b57999be8fec405ce13b549727c64e
#
_cell.length_a   1.000
_cell.length_b   1.000
_cell.length_c   1.000
_cell.angle_alpha   90.00
_cell.angle_beta   90.00
_cell.angle_gamma   90.00
#
_symmetry.space_group_name_H-M   'P 1'
#
loop_
_entity.id
_entity.type
_entity.pdbx_description
1 polymer ?
#
loop_
_entity_poly.entity_id
_entity_poly.type
_entity_poly.pdbx_seq_one_letter_code
_entity_poly.pdbx_strand_id
1 'polypeptide(L)' 'MLTVEQIKRRLEDANLKRVAENAGLHPATIYRLMQGQGRTAYETVKALSDYLESKEPAHG' A
#
# COMPACT_ATOMS: atom_id res chain seq x y z
N MET A 1 -8.90 3.04 8.47
CA MET A 1 -7.63 3.06 7.72
C MET A 1 -6.76 1.90 8.17
N LEU A 2 -6.04 1.29 7.23
CA LEU A 2 -5.19 0.16 7.55
C LEU A 2 -3.89 0.64 8.20
N THR A 3 -3.33 -0.20 9.07
CA THR A 3 -2.02 0.10 9.62
C THR A 3 -0.94 -0.26 8.60
N VAL A 4 0.27 0.23 8.83
CA VAL A 4 1.39 -0.08 7.95
C VAL A 4 1.59 -1.60 7.88
N GLU A 5 1.49 -2.29 8.99
CA GLU A 5 1.69 -3.73 9.00
C GLU A 5 0.61 -4.45 8.24
N GLN A 6 -0.63 -3.99 8.35
CA GLN A 6 -1.70 -4.58 7.57
C GLN A 6 -1.50 -4.35 6.09
N ILE A 7 -1.04 -3.16 5.72
CA ILE A 7 -0.77 -2.85 4.33
C ILE A 7 0.34 -3.75 3.80
N LYS A 8 1.42 -3.91 4.57
CA LYS A 8 2.53 -4.75 4.14
C LYS A 8 2.06 -6.19 3.93
N ARG A 9 1.25 -6.68 4.82
CA ARG A 9 0.76 -8.05 4.72
C ARG A 9 -0.08 -8.23 3.45
N ARG A 10 -0.93 -7.28 3.16
CA ARG A 10 -1.76 -7.39 1.96
C ARG A 10 -0.95 -7.27 0.68
N LEU A 11 0.19 -6.57 0.74
CA LEU A 11 1.02 -6.38 -0.44
C LEU A 11 2.00 -7.52 -0.68
N GLU A 12 2.12 -8.44 0.26
CA GLU A 12 3.09 -9.53 0.10
C GLU A 12 2.83 -10.34 -1.15
N ASP A 13 1.57 -10.55 -1.49
CA ASP A 13 1.22 -11.33 -2.67
C ASP A 13 0.78 -10.47 -3.83
N ALA A 14 0.96 -9.16 -3.74
CA ALA A 14 0.47 -8.26 -4.75
C ALA A 14 1.59 -7.83 -5.68
N ASN A 15 1.20 -7.39 -6.88
CA ASN A 15 2.15 -6.80 -7.81
C ASN A 15 2.39 -5.36 -7.36
N LEU A 16 3.52 -5.14 -6.72
CA LEU A 16 3.80 -3.85 -6.10
C LEU A 16 3.83 -2.72 -7.10
N LYS A 17 4.36 -2.98 -8.29
CA LYS A 17 4.42 -1.95 -9.32
C LYS A 17 3.00 -1.52 -9.71
N ARG A 18 2.12 -2.49 -9.88
CA ARG A 18 0.75 -2.17 -10.26
C ARG A 18 0.02 -1.46 -9.13
N VAL A 19 0.27 -1.87 -7.90
CA VAL A 19 -0.34 -1.21 -6.76
C VAL A 19 0.10 0.25 -6.73
N ALA A 20 1.38 0.52 -6.96
CA ALA A 20 1.87 1.90 -6.96
C ALA A 20 1.19 2.71 -8.05
N GLU A 21 1.07 2.16 -9.24
CA GLU A 21 0.42 2.87 -10.33
C GLU A 21 -1.03 3.18 -10.01
N ASN A 22 -1.74 2.21 -9.47
CA ASN A 22 -3.16 2.39 -9.19
C ASN A 22 -3.39 3.31 -8.00
N ALA A 23 -2.48 3.32 -7.05
CA ALA A 23 -2.59 4.19 -5.89
C ALA A 23 -2.03 5.58 -6.15
N GLY A 24 -1.43 5.79 -7.31
CA GLY A 24 -0.86 7.09 -7.63
C GLY A 24 0.46 7.34 -6.94
N LEU A 25 1.20 6.29 -6.64
CA LEU A 25 2.46 6.39 -5.93
C LEU A 25 3.61 5.92 -6.81
N HIS A 26 4.81 6.38 -6.46
CA HIS A 26 6.00 5.91 -7.14
C HIS A 26 6.35 4.51 -6.65
N PRO A 27 6.73 3.59 -7.54
CA PRO A 27 7.06 2.22 -7.11
C PRO A 27 8.13 2.17 -6.04
N ALA A 28 9.12 3.07 -6.10
CA ALA A 28 10.17 3.07 -5.10
C ALA A 28 9.60 3.30 -3.70
N THR A 29 8.54 4.09 -3.59
CA THR A 29 7.91 4.34 -2.31
C THR A 29 7.36 3.06 -1.72
N ILE A 30 6.75 2.24 -2.56
CA ILE A 30 6.19 0.97 -2.11
C ILE A 30 7.30 0.03 -1.66
N TYR A 31 8.38 -0.04 -2.44
CA TYR A 31 9.48 -0.92 -2.08
C TYR A 31 10.12 -0.54 -0.75
N ARG A 32 10.26 0.77 -0.52
CA ARG A 32 10.80 1.23 0.76
C ARG A 32 9.89 0.85 1.92
N LEU A 33 8.59 0.98 1.70
CA LEU A 33 7.63 0.60 2.72
C LEU A 33 7.77 -0.88 3.06
N MET A 34 7.85 -1.71 2.03
CA MET A 34 7.94 -3.15 2.23
C MET A 34 9.24 -3.56 2.91
N GLN A 35 10.31 -2.80 2.67
CA GLN A 35 11.59 -3.10 3.28
C GLN A 35 11.70 -2.55 4.70
N GLY A 36 10.75 -1.73 5.10
CA GLY A 36 10.79 -1.16 6.43
C GLY A 36 11.84 -0.10 6.61
N GLN A 37 12.31 0.50 5.53
CA GLN A 37 13.35 1.51 5.59
C GLN A 37 12.74 2.89 5.80
N GLY A 38 13.27 3.61 6.76
CA GLY A 38 12.87 4.98 6.98
C GLY A 38 11.44 5.08 7.46
N ARG A 39 10.94 6.29 7.42
CA ARG A 39 9.58 6.56 7.83
C ARG A 39 8.64 6.49 6.65
N THR A 40 7.47 5.96 6.89
CA THR A 40 6.45 5.95 5.88
C THR A 40 5.60 7.19 6.05
N ALA A 41 5.50 8.00 5.00
CA ALA A 41 4.70 9.21 5.07
C ALA A 41 3.23 8.86 5.27
N TYR A 42 2.54 9.71 6.03
CA TYR A 42 1.13 9.50 6.26
C TYR A 42 0.35 9.44 4.95
N GLU A 43 0.71 10.30 4.00
CA GLU A 43 0.01 10.32 2.71
C GLU A 43 0.16 9.01 1.97
N THR A 44 1.33 8.38 2.08
CA THR A 44 1.56 7.09 1.46
C THR A 44 0.67 6.03 2.10
N VAL A 45 0.64 6.02 3.43
CA VAL A 45 -0.20 5.05 4.15
C VAL A 45 -1.66 5.26 3.79
N LYS A 46 -2.09 6.51 3.76
CA LYS A 46 -3.49 6.81 3.44
C LYS A 46 -3.83 6.38 2.02
N ALA A 47 -2.95 6.67 1.07
CA ALA A 47 -3.21 6.30 -0.31
C ALA A 47 -3.31 4.79 -0.48
N LEU A 48 -2.41 4.05 0.15
CA LEU A 48 -2.44 2.61 0.06
C LEU A 48 -3.64 2.02 0.79
N SER A 49 -3.95 2.57 1.95
CA SER A 49 -5.11 2.13 2.69
C SER A 49 -6.39 2.33 1.88
N ASP A 50 -6.55 3.52 1.30
CA ASP A 50 -7.73 3.80 0.50
C ASP A 50 -7.81 2.87 -0.70
N TYR A 51 -6.68 2.65 -1.36
CA TYR A 51 -6.64 1.77 -2.52
C TYR A 51 -7.04 0.34 -2.14
N LEU A 52 -6.46 -0.17 -1.08
CA LEU A 52 -6.72 -1.55 -0.70
C LEU A 52 -8.14 -1.74 -0.20
N GLU A 53 -8.63 -0.79 0.56
CA GLU A 53 -10.00 -0.90 1.07
C GLU A 53 -11.01 -0.76 -0.05
N SER A 54 -10.70 0.06 -1.03
CA SER A 54 -11.59 0.24 -2.16
C SER A 54 -11.55 -0.96 -3.09
N LYS A 55 -10.37 -1.54 -3.25
CA LYS A 55 -10.20 -2.67 -4.15
C LYS A 55 -10.85 -3.93 -3.61
N GLU A 56 -10.92 -4.07 -2.31
CA GLU A 56 -11.55 -5.24 -1.71
C GLU A 56 -12.98 -4.91 -1.45
N PRO A 57 -13.83 -5.17 -2.37
CA PRO A 57 -15.21 -4.88 -2.16
C PRO A 57 -15.63 -5.78 -1.09
N ALA A 58 -16.33 -5.26 -0.34
CA ALA A 58 -16.80 -5.99 0.71
C ALA A 58 -17.37 -7.22 0.25
N HIS A 59 -17.49 -7.48 -0.68
CA HIS A 59 -17.90 -8.56 -1.14
C HIS A 59 -18.08 -9.22 -0.29
N GLY A 60 -18.01 -8.69 -0.38
CA GLY A 60 -18.41 -9.29 0.25
C GLY A 60 -18.62 -9.39 -0.18
#